data_4bbba9c773cd6d39fa950b12cc60dec1
#
_entry.id   4bbba9c773cd6d39fa950b12cc60dec1
#
_cell.length_a   1.000
_cell.length_b   1.000
_cell.length_c   1.000
_cell.angle_alpha   90.00
_cell.angle_beta   90.00
_cell.angle_gamma   90.00
#
_symmetry.space_group_name_H-M   'P 1'
#
loop_
_entity.id
_entity.type
_entity.pdbx_description
1 polymer ?
#
loop_
_entity_poly.entity_id
_entity_poly.type
_entity_poly.pdbx_seq_one_letter_code
_entity_poly.pdbx_strand_id
1 'polypeptide(L)'
;MGIIKTFILLFFSLIKISYSQQIVWMSLDEALRAQKIKPKKIIMDVYTKWCGPCRLLDKKTFGNPDVSRYISQNFYAVKFNAEGNSEIFFYDKKFSNPNYNPDRKGRNSTHDFTKFLGIRGYPTIVFFSEEGDPIIPLTGYFNVRQIEPYLKMIKRGDYAVFKDSDDIEKYIENFTYRFRQ
;
A
#
# COMPACT_ATOMS: atom_id res chain seq x y z
N MET A 1 3.02 56.78 -5.25
CA MET A 1 1.97 55.75 -5.53
C MET A 1 2.51 54.44 -6.16
N GLY A 2 3.82 54.24 -6.25
CA GLY A 2 4.46 53.06 -6.87
C GLY A 2 4.90 51.95 -5.91
N ILE A 3 5.20 52.26 -4.65
CA ILE A 3 5.81 51.30 -3.70
C ILE A 3 4.80 50.31 -3.10
N ILE A 4 3.54 50.72 -2.96
CA ILE A 4 2.48 49.86 -2.37
C ILE A 4 2.04 48.75 -3.35
N LYS A 5 2.12 48.95 -4.66
CA LYS A 5 1.75 47.91 -5.65
C LYS A 5 2.77 46.75 -5.72
N THR A 6 4.03 47.00 -5.44
CA THR A 6 5.10 45.99 -5.48
C THR A 6 5.06 45.05 -4.27
N PHE A 7 4.58 45.50 -3.11
CA PHE A 7 4.46 44.70 -1.90
C PHE A 7 3.31 43.69 -1.95
N ILE A 8 2.23 43.98 -2.67
CA ILE A 8 1.07 43.07 -2.80
C ILE A 8 1.39 41.88 -3.71
N LEU A 9 2.25 42.05 -4.73
CA LEU A 9 2.65 40.96 -5.62
C LEU A 9 3.59 39.94 -4.98
N LEU A 10 4.40 40.33 -3.99
CA LEU A 10 5.31 39.46 -3.26
C LEU A 10 4.60 38.57 -2.19
N PHE A 11 3.44 38.98 -1.69
CA PHE A 11 2.71 38.22 -0.67
C PHE A 11 1.88 37.08 -1.25
N PHE A 12 1.59 37.09 -2.57
CA PHE A 12 0.77 36.05 -3.21
C PHE A 12 1.54 34.78 -3.61
N SER A 13 2.87 34.79 -3.52
CA SER A 13 3.72 33.66 -3.99
C SER A 13 3.99 32.57 -2.92
N LEU A 14 3.42 32.68 -1.71
CA LEU A 14 3.73 31.77 -0.60
C LEU A 14 2.61 30.81 -0.19
N ILE A 15 1.47 30.81 -0.85
CA ILE A 15 0.45 29.79 -0.60
C ILE A 15 0.83 28.52 -1.34
N LYS A 16 1.72 27.73 -0.73
CA LYS A 16 1.87 26.32 -1.11
C LYS A 16 0.62 25.59 -0.64
N ILE A 17 -0.38 25.46 -1.51
CA ILE A 17 -1.51 24.57 -1.29
C ILE A 17 -0.93 23.16 -1.26
N SER A 18 -0.70 22.65 -0.05
CA SER A 18 -0.28 21.27 0.18
C SER A 18 -1.50 20.38 -0.06
N TYR A 19 -1.77 20.03 -1.31
CA TYR A 19 -2.72 18.96 -1.61
C TYR A 19 -2.20 17.69 -0.95
N SER A 20 -2.97 17.14 -0.03
CA SER A 20 -2.75 15.78 0.45
C SER A 20 -2.85 14.86 -0.76
N GLN A 21 -1.73 14.30 -1.18
CA GLN A 21 -1.69 13.38 -2.31
C GLN A 21 -2.36 12.08 -1.87
N GLN A 22 -3.58 11.84 -2.34
CA GLN A 22 -4.29 10.57 -2.10
C GLN A 22 -3.58 9.43 -2.81
N ILE A 23 -3.64 8.22 -2.21
CA ILE A 23 -3.14 7.01 -2.85
C ILE A 23 -4.01 6.71 -4.07
N VAL A 24 -3.37 6.59 -5.23
CA VAL A 24 -4.01 6.12 -6.46
C VAL A 24 -3.90 4.59 -6.48
N TRP A 25 -5.00 3.93 -6.17
CA TRP A 25 -5.09 2.48 -6.17
C TRP A 25 -5.28 1.94 -7.58
N MET A 26 -4.59 0.86 -7.91
CA MET A 26 -4.66 0.17 -9.19
C MET A 26 -4.81 -1.35 -9.00
N SER A 27 -5.05 -2.09 -10.07
CA SER A 27 -4.98 -3.56 -10.08
C SER A 27 -3.53 -4.05 -10.05
N LEU A 28 -3.32 -5.31 -9.66
CA LEU A 28 -1.98 -5.91 -9.69
C LEU A 28 -1.41 -5.95 -11.11
N ASP A 29 -2.24 -6.28 -12.10
CA ASP A 29 -1.81 -6.33 -13.50
C ASP A 29 -1.37 -4.96 -14.03
N GLU A 30 -2.03 -3.88 -13.62
CA GLU A 30 -1.61 -2.51 -13.95
C GLU A 30 -0.27 -2.17 -13.29
N ALA A 31 -0.10 -2.54 -12.02
CA ALA A 31 1.15 -2.31 -11.30
C ALA A 31 2.32 -3.08 -11.92
N LEU A 32 2.14 -4.36 -12.26
CA LEU A 32 3.16 -5.19 -12.92
C LEU A 32 3.52 -4.66 -14.31
N ARG A 33 2.54 -4.17 -15.09
CA ARG A 33 2.82 -3.48 -16.36
C ARG A 33 3.59 -2.19 -16.15
N ALA A 34 3.24 -1.40 -15.14
CA ALA A 34 3.95 -0.16 -14.81
C ALA A 34 5.39 -0.42 -14.37
N GLN A 35 5.65 -1.51 -13.63
CA GLN A 35 7.02 -1.91 -13.24
C GLN A 35 7.93 -2.19 -14.44
N LYS A 36 7.41 -2.75 -15.52
CA LYS A 36 8.19 -3.00 -16.76
C LYS A 36 8.69 -1.72 -17.42
N ILE A 37 7.98 -0.61 -17.20
CA ILE A 37 8.35 0.72 -17.76
C ILE A 37 9.24 1.47 -16.77
N LYS A 38 8.84 1.48 -15.51
CA LYS A 38 9.56 2.17 -14.44
C LYS A 38 9.59 1.25 -13.20
N PRO A 39 10.72 0.59 -12.93
CA PRO A 39 10.86 -0.27 -11.77
C PRO A 39 10.56 0.47 -10.46
N LYS A 40 9.61 -0.07 -9.69
CA LYS A 40 9.17 0.48 -8.42
C LYS A 40 8.47 -0.62 -7.63
N LYS A 41 8.74 -0.73 -6.34
CA LYS A 41 8.09 -1.73 -5.48
C LYS A 41 6.58 -1.56 -5.44
N ILE A 42 5.86 -2.67 -5.18
CA ILE A 42 4.40 -2.65 -5.03
C ILE A 42 4.05 -2.79 -3.54
N ILE A 43 3.04 -2.07 -3.10
CA ILE A 43 2.30 -2.31 -1.85
C ILE A 43 0.89 -2.72 -2.23
N MET A 44 0.46 -3.90 -1.79
CA MET A 44 -0.88 -4.42 -2.06
C MET A 44 -1.67 -4.55 -0.77
N ASP A 45 -2.79 -3.86 -0.67
CA ASP A 45 -3.78 -4.04 0.39
C ASP A 45 -4.78 -5.14 -0.02
N VAL A 46 -4.71 -6.24 0.71
CA VAL A 46 -5.61 -7.39 0.54
C VAL A 46 -6.74 -7.29 1.54
N TYR A 47 -7.94 -7.04 1.04
CA TYR A 47 -9.12 -6.79 1.86
C TYR A 47 -10.32 -7.67 1.47
N THR A 48 -11.38 -7.63 2.27
CA THR A 48 -12.72 -8.12 1.91
C THR A 48 -13.79 -7.06 2.21
N LYS A 49 -14.92 -7.12 1.52
CA LYS A 49 -16.00 -6.13 1.67
C LYS A 49 -16.62 -6.09 3.08
N TRP A 50 -16.63 -7.22 3.79
CA TRP A 50 -17.16 -7.33 5.14
C TRP A 50 -16.17 -6.98 6.26
N CYS A 51 -14.89 -6.81 5.93
CA CYS A 51 -13.80 -6.63 6.90
C CYS A 51 -13.83 -5.23 7.56
N GLY A 52 -14.22 -5.18 8.82
CA GLY A 52 -14.19 -3.96 9.63
C GLY A 52 -12.80 -3.34 9.81
N PRO A 53 -11.80 -4.13 10.23
CA PRO A 53 -10.42 -3.65 10.35
C PRO A 53 -9.82 -3.14 9.03
N CYS A 54 -10.24 -3.68 7.87
CA CYS A 54 -9.78 -3.17 6.57
C CYS A 54 -10.25 -1.73 6.33
N ARG A 55 -11.54 -1.44 6.64
CA ARG A 55 -12.08 -0.07 6.58
C ARG A 55 -11.36 0.88 7.55
N LEU A 56 -10.93 0.36 8.71
CA LEU A 56 -10.15 1.14 9.67
C LEU A 56 -8.76 1.45 9.12
N LEU A 57 -8.08 0.47 8.49
CA LEU A 57 -6.80 0.63 7.83
C LEU A 57 -6.87 1.70 6.74
N ASP A 58 -7.90 1.63 5.87
CA ASP A 58 -8.15 2.63 4.83
C ASP A 58 -8.28 4.03 5.41
N LYS A 59 -9.15 4.19 6.41
CA LYS A 59 -9.48 5.50 6.96
C LYS A 59 -8.38 6.11 7.81
N LYS A 60 -7.74 5.31 8.66
CA LYS A 60 -6.83 5.82 9.71
C LYS A 60 -5.36 5.76 9.30
N THR A 61 -4.98 4.77 8.50
CA THR A 61 -3.57 4.57 8.11
C THR A 61 -3.32 5.05 6.69
N PHE A 62 -3.99 4.52 5.70
CA PHE A 62 -3.83 4.97 4.32
C PHE A 62 -4.38 6.37 4.07
N GLY A 63 -5.38 6.80 4.84
CA GLY A 63 -5.89 8.17 4.83
C GLY A 63 -4.99 9.19 5.54
N ASN A 64 -3.96 8.77 6.28
CA ASN A 64 -3.01 9.68 6.91
C ASN A 64 -2.16 10.39 5.84
N PRO A 65 -2.01 11.73 5.88
CA PRO A 65 -1.31 12.48 4.83
C PRO A 65 0.15 12.09 4.61
N ASP A 66 0.88 11.72 5.67
CA ASP A 66 2.29 11.35 5.56
C ASP A 66 2.44 9.94 4.98
N VAL A 67 1.60 8.97 5.40
CA VAL A 67 1.54 7.61 4.84
C VAL A 67 1.12 7.65 3.38
N SER A 68 0.04 8.35 3.08
CA SER A 68 -0.51 8.49 1.72
C SER A 68 0.51 9.07 0.75
N ARG A 69 1.15 10.18 1.14
CA ARG A 69 2.22 10.81 0.36
C ARG A 69 3.40 9.86 0.15
N TYR A 70 3.84 9.18 1.21
CA TYR A 70 4.97 8.27 1.12
C TYR A 70 4.71 7.09 0.20
N ILE A 71 3.53 6.46 0.31
CA ILE A 71 3.12 5.37 -0.57
C ILE A 71 3.04 5.85 -2.02
N SER A 72 2.35 6.95 -2.31
CA SER A 72 2.17 7.48 -3.66
C SER A 72 3.49 7.79 -4.36
N GLN A 73 4.48 8.29 -3.61
CA GLN A 73 5.79 8.61 -4.14
C GLN A 73 6.67 7.38 -4.39
N ASN A 74 6.57 6.36 -3.53
CA ASN A 74 7.57 5.29 -3.45
C ASN A 74 7.09 3.92 -3.90
N PHE A 75 5.78 3.70 -4.06
CA PHE A 75 5.20 2.41 -4.42
C PHE A 75 4.17 2.53 -5.55
N TYR A 76 3.94 1.45 -6.27
CA TYR A 76 2.67 1.23 -6.94
C TYR A 76 1.71 0.64 -5.93
N ALA A 77 0.56 1.29 -5.73
CA ALA A 77 -0.40 0.90 -4.72
C ALA A 77 -1.51 0.06 -5.34
N VAL A 78 -1.65 -1.17 -4.88
CA VAL A 78 -2.62 -2.14 -5.37
C VAL A 78 -3.70 -2.39 -4.33
N LYS A 79 -4.97 -2.41 -4.78
CA LYS A 79 -6.12 -2.80 -3.97
C LYS A 79 -6.67 -4.12 -4.48
N PHE A 80 -6.64 -5.17 -3.65
CA PHE A 80 -7.07 -6.50 -4.05
C PHE A 80 -8.15 -7.06 -3.12
N ASN A 81 -9.33 -7.33 -3.66
CA ASN A 81 -10.40 -8.00 -2.93
C ASN A 81 -10.15 -9.51 -2.92
N ALA A 82 -9.79 -10.05 -1.76
CA ALA A 82 -9.51 -11.48 -1.54
C ALA A 82 -10.68 -12.42 -1.84
N GLU A 83 -11.89 -11.90 -1.92
CA GLU A 83 -13.13 -12.60 -2.24
C GLU A 83 -13.80 -12.02 -3.51
N GLY A 84 -13.03 -11.28 -4.33
CA GLY A 84 -13.50 -10.72 -5.60
C GLY A 84 -13.51 -11.73 -6.74
N ASN A 85 -13.87 -11.26 -7.94
CA ASN A 85 -13.94 -12.05 -9.15
C ASN A 85 -13.00 -11.55 -10.27
N SER A 86 -12.06 -10.66 -9.96
CA SER A 86 -11.06 -10.19 -10.93
C SER A 86 -10.17 -11.34 -11.37
N GLU A 87 -9.73 -11.32 -12.63
CA GLU A 87 -8.67 -12.21 -13.09
C GLU A 87 -7.32 -11.56 -12.80
N ILE A 88 -6.33 -12.36 -12.42
CA ILE A 88 -4.95 -11.94 -12.16
C ILE A 88 -4.02 -12.84 -12.93
N PHE A 89 -3.08 -12.24 -13.67
CA PHE A 89 -1.99 -12.94 -14.35
C PHE A 89 -0.69 -12.71 -13.56
N PHE A 90 -0.15 -13.79 -12.98
CA PHE A 90 1.05 -13.74 -12.17
C PHE A 90 1.90 -14.98 -12.35
N TYR A 91 3.21 -14.84 -12.60
CA TYR A 91 4.13 -15.95 -12.97
C TYR A 91 3.59 -16.84 -14.10
N ASP A 92 3.12 -16.22 -15.18
CA ASP A 92 2.54 -16.89 -16.35
C ASP A 92 1.32 -17.79 -16.04
N LYS A 93 0.72 -17.61 -14.85
CA LYS A 93 -0.49 -18.31 -14.43
C LYS A 93 -1.66 -17.35 -14.30
N LYS A 94 -2.82 -17.83 -14.68
CA LYS A 94 -4.08 -17.14 -14.46
C LYS A 94 -4.69 -17.61 -13.14
N PHE A 95 -5.01 -16.64 -12.28
CA PHE A 95 -5.74 -16.84 -11.04
C PHE A 95 -7.13 -16.21 -11.17
N SER A 96 -8.15 -16.90 -10.64
CA SER A 96 -9.53 -16.44 -10.65
C SER A 96 -10.25 -16.84 -9.37
N ASN A 97 -11.54 -16.58 -9.30
CA ASN A 97 -12.41 -17.06 -8.24
C ASN A 97 -13.61 -17.80 -8.85
N PRO A 98 -13.44 -19.08 -9.26
CA PRO A 98 -14.46 -19.82 -9.99
C PRO A 98 -15.74 -20.06 -9.19
N ASN A 99 -15.67 -20.00 -7.86
CA ASN A 99 -16.80 -20.19 -6.96
C ASN A 99 -17.39 -18.85 -6.46
N TYR A 100 -17.03 -17.74 -7.10
CA TYR A 100 -17.59 -16.43 -6.77
C TYR A 100 -19.10 -16.41 -7.08
N ASN A 101 -19.90 -16.00 -6.09
CA ASN A 101 -21.33 -15.82 -6.25
C ASN A 101 -21.69 -14.32 -6.12
N PRO A 102 -22.12 -13.65 -7.20
CA PRO A 102 -22.44 -12.22 -7.19
C PRO A 102 -23.62 -11.88 -6.28
N ASP A 103 -24.55 -12.81 -6.08
CA ASP A 103 -25.79 -12.60 -5.28
C ASP A 103 -25.57 -12.84 -3.79
N ARG A 104 -24.39 -13.34 -3.42
CA ARG A 104 -24.08 -13.69 -2.03
C ARG A 104 -23.87 -12.45 -1.18
N LYS A 105 -24.65 -12.30 -0.13
CA LYS A 105 -24.45 -11.25 0.88
C LYS A 105 -23.40 -11.70 1.91
N GLY A 106 -22.43 -10.81 2.22
CA GLY A 106 -21.39 -11.10 3.21
C GLY A 106 -20.16 -11.78 2.62
N ARG A 107 -19.69 -12.87 3.24
CA ARG A 107 -18.48 -13.60 2.82
C ARG A 107 -18.71 -14.37 1.52
N ASN A 108 -17.74 -14.28 0.61
CA ASN A 108 -17.72 -15.03 -0.64
C ASN A 108 -16.62 -16.10 -0.63
N SER A 109 -16.47 -16.82 -1.74
CA SER A 109 -15.36 -17.75 -1.90
C SER A 109 -14.02 -16.99 -1.96
N THR A 110 -12.99 -17.61 -1.44
CA THR A 110 -11.64 -17.06 -1.46
C THR A 110 -11.05 -17.18 -2.87
N HIS A 111 -10.52 -16.07 -3.37
CA HIS A 111 -9.84 -15.99 -4.67
C HIS A 111 -8.58 -16.88 -4.68
N ASP A 112 -8.28 -17.54 -5.79
CA ASP A 112 -7.15 -18.46 -5.88
C ASP A 112 -5.80 -17.76 -5.68
N PHE A 113 -5.67 -16.48 -6.07
CA PHE A 113 -4.47 -15.69 -5.81
C PHE A 113 -4.26 -15.41 -4.30
N THR A 114 -5.35 -15.24 -3.53
CA THR A 114 -5.28 -15.15 -2.06
C THR A 114 -4.69 -16.42 -1.44
N LYS A 115 -5.13 -17.59 -1.95
CA LYS A 115 -4.61 -18.89 -1.53
C LYS A 115 -3.15 -19.07 -1.92
N PHE A 116 -2.78 -18.68 -3.14
CA PHE A 116 -1.41 -18.71 -3.64
C PHE A 116 -0.45 -17.90 -2.76
N LEU A 117 -0.87 -16.71 -2.32
CA LEU A 117 -0.10 -15.87 -1.39
C LEU A 117 -0.11 -16.36 0.06
N GLY A 118 -0.83 -17.45 0.38
CA GLY A 118 -0.92 -18.00 1.74
C GLY A 118 -1.67 -17.11 2.73
N ILE A 119 -2.49 -16.16 2.26
CA ILE A 119 -3.19 -15.19 3.11
C ILE A 119 -4.37 -15.85 3.80
N ARG A 120 -4.41 -15.76 5.15
CA ARG A 120 -5.44 -16.38 6.00
C ARG A 120 -6.23 -15.37 6.85
N GLY A 121 -5.88 -14.08 6.81
CA GLY A 121 -6.52 -13.04 7.61
C GLY A 121 -6.59 -11.70 6.87
N TYR A 122 -7.47 -10.81 7.34
CA TYR A 122 -7.68 -9.50 6.72
C TYR A 122 -7.77 -8.39 7.78
N PRO A 123 -7.22 -7.18 7.44
CA PRO A 123 -6.44 -6.90 6.26
C PRO A 123 -5.10 -7.63 6.23
N THR A 124 -4.51 -7.79 5.05
CA THR A 124 -3.10 -8.16 4.91
C THR A 124 -2.46 -7.21 3.89
N ILE A 125 -1.34 -6.60 4.26
CA ILE A 125 -0.52 -5.81 3.35
C ILE A 125 0.57 -6.71 2.80
N VAL A 126 0.70 -6.83 1.48
CA VAL A 126 1.77 -7.59 0.83
C VAL A 126 2.66 -6.63 0.07
N PHE A 127 3.98 -6.73 0.29
CA PHE A 127 4.97 -6.00 -0.48
C PHE A 127 5.57 -6.89 -1.56
N PHE A 128 5.88 -6.25 -2.72
CA PHE A 128 6.56 -6.93 -3.83
C PHE A 128 7.80 -6.12 -4.22
N SER A 129 8.82 -6.82 -4.69
CA SER A 129 10.05 -6.25 -5.21
C SER A 129 9.82 -5.44 -6.50
N GLU A 130 10.86 -4.81 -7.02
CA GLU A 130 10.83 -4.15 -8.33
C GLU A 130 10.65 -5.14 -9.49
N GLU A 131 10.97 -6.41 -9.29
CA GLU A 131 10.80 -7.53 -10.22
C GLU A 131 9.39 -8.14 -10.14
N GLY A 132 8.61 -7.74 -9.12
CA GLY A 132 7.27 -8.23 -8.88
C GLY A 132 7.18 -9.45 -7.97
N ASP A 133 8.28 -9.83 -7.30
CA ASP A 133 8.29 -10.97 -6.38
C ASP A 133 7.74 -10.59 -5.01
N PRO A 134 6.89 -11.43 -4.39
CA PRO A 134 6.41 -11.19 -3.03
C PRO A 134 7.56 -11.15 -2.02
N ILE A 135 7.60 -10.13 -1.16
CA ILE A 135 8.64 -9.95 -0.13
C ILE A 135 8.14 -10.44 1.23
N ILE A 136 7.10 -9.80 1.75
CA ILE A 136 6.57 -10.07 3.09
C ILE A 136 5.08 -9.72 3.17
N PRO A 137 4.24 -10.58 3.77
CA PRO A 137 2.89 -10.26 4.17
C PRO A 137 2.86 -9.72 5.60
N LEU A 138 2.13 -8.65 5.82
CA LEU A 138 1.81 -8.09 7.14
C LEU A 138 0.32 -8.28 7.41
N THR A 139 -0.03 -9.26 8.24
CA THR A 139 -1.43 -9.58 8.55
C THR A 139 -1.92 -8.78 9.76
N GLY A 140 -3.10 -8.17 9.61
CA GLY A 140 -3.77 -7.40 10.65
C GLY A 140 -3.77 -5.89 10.39
N TYR A 141 -4.39 -5.17 11.32
CA TYR A 141 -4.43 -3.71 11.30
C TYR A 141 -3.12 -3.11 11.80
N PHE A 142 -2.53 -2.24 11.02
CA PHE A 142 -1.34 -1.46 11.37
C PHE A 142 -1.70 0.02 11.41
N ASN A 143 -1.51 0.69 12.55
CA ASN A 143 -1.64 2.14 12.63
C ASN A 143 -0.45 2.86 11.96
N VAL A 144 -0.48 4.19 11.90
CA VAL A 144 0.55 5.02 11.23
C VAL A 144 1.96 4.73 11.77
N ARG A 145 2.09 4.62 13.11
CA ARG A 145 3.37 4.34 13.75
C ARG A 145 3.87 2.93 13.43
N GLN A 146 2.97 1.96 13.42
CA GLN A 146 3.34 0.55 13.15
C GLN A 146 3.73 0.30 11.71
N ILE A 147 3.09 0.97 10.73
CA ILE A 147 3.39 0.74 9.30
C ILE A 147 4.63 1.49 8.82
N GLU A 148 5.01 2.61 9.44
CA GLU A 148 6.11 3.46 8.98
C GLU A 148 7.45 2.72 8.84
N PRO A 149 7.91 1.92 9.84
CA PRO A 149 9.16 1.17 9.70
C PRO A 149 9.16 0.24 8.49
N TYR A 150 8.08 -0.50 8.27
CA TYR A 150 7.95 -1.42 7.13
C TYR A 150 8.00 -0.69 5.79
N LEU A 151 7.26 0.42 5.66
CA LEU A 151 7.29 1.22 4.43
C LEU A 151 8.71 1.69 4.09
N LYS A 152 9.47 2.11 5.10
CA LYS A 152 10.83 2.61 4.89
C LYS A 152 11.83 1.49 4.67
N MET A 153 11.74 0.41 5.43
CA MET A 153 12.54 -0.79 5.28
C MET A 153 12.43 -1.36 3.86
N ILE A 154 11.18 -1.57 3.42
CA ILE A 154 10.92 -2.11 2.08
C ILE A 154 11.43 -1.16 1.00
N LYS A 155 11.11 0.15 1.10
CA LYS A 155 11.56 1.13 0.10
C LYS A 155 13.08 1.19 -0.04
N ARG A 156 13.81 1.11 1.05
CA ARG A 156 15.29 1.16 1.05
C ARG A 156 15.95 -0.15 0.61
N GLY A 157 15.24 -1.27 0.75
CA GLY A 157 15.80 -2.60 0.54
C GLY A 157 16.51 -3.17 1.76
N ASP A 158 16.37 -2.55 2.94
CA ASP A 158 17.04 -2.96 4.18
C ASP A 158 16.70 -4.42 4.55
N TYR A 159 15.51 -4.91 4.18
CA TYR A 159 15.08 -6.28 4.40
C TYR A 159 15.97 -7.34 3.73
N ALA A 160 16.72 -6.99 2.69
CA ALA A 160 17.52 -7.95 1.92
C ALA A 160 18.70 -8.56 2.71
N VAL A 161 19.11 -7.91 3.79
CA VAL A 161 20.19 -8.39 4.66
C VAL A 161 19.68 -9.07 5.93
N PHE A 162 18.37 -9.08 6.17
CA PHE A 162 17.75 -9.71 7.34
C PHE A 162 17.70 -11.23 7.16
N LYS A 163 18.01 -11.95 8.22
CA LYS A 163 18.07 -13.43 8.22
C LYS A 163 16.82 -14.04 8.80
N ASP A 164 16.20 -13.34 9.75
CA ASP A 164 15.04 -13.82 10.49
C ASP A 164 14.17 -12.66 11.02
N SER A 165 13.14 -13.00 11.80
CA SER A 165 12.25 -12.03 12.43
C SER A 165 12.95 -11.11 13.45
N ASP A 166 14.00 -11.61 14.10
CA ASP A 166 14.70 -10.86 15.15
C ASP A 166 15.43 -9.64 14.55
N ASP A 167 15.92 -9.75 13.32
CA ASP A 167 16.51 -8.62 12.60
C ASP A 167 15.48 -7.54 12.29
N ILE A 168 14.24 -7.95 11.94
CA ILE A 168 13.12 -7.01 11.73
C ILE A 168 12.75 -6.34 13.06
N GLU A 169 12.68 -7.09 14.16
CA GLU A 169 12.35 -6.54 15.48
C GLU A 169 13.42 -5.51 15.92
N LYS A 170 14.71 -5.84 15.82
CA LYS A 170 15.82 -4.91 16.10
C LYS A 170 15.76 -3.66 15.22
N TYR A 171 15.42 -3.81 13.94
CA TYR A 171 15.25 -2.67 13.04
C TYR A 171 14.12 -1.75 13.53
N ILE A 172 12.99 -2.31 13.96
CA ILE A 172 11.84 -1.55 14.46
C ILE A 172 12.16 -0.87 15.80
N GLU A 173 12.84 -1.57 16.72
CA GLU A 173 13.24 -1.01 18.02
C GLU A 173 14.14 0.22 17.88
N ASN A 174 15.07 0.21 16.90
CA ASN A 174 15.99 1.30 16.64
C ASN A 174 15.45 2.33 15.63
N PHE A 175 14.17 2.23 15.25
CA PHE A 175 13.61 3.05 14.19
C PHE A 175 13.27 4.47 14.65
N THR A 176 13.69 5.46 13.87
CA THR A 176 13.33 6.86 14.08
C THR A 176 12.06 7.22 13.31
N TYR A 177 10.97 7.40 14.04
CA TYR A 177 9.66 7.74 13.49
C TYR A 177 9.60 9.20 13.01
N ARG A 178 8.89 9.44 11.91
CA ARG A 178 8.73 10.76 11.28
C ARG A 178 7.32 11.08 10.83
N PHE A 179 6.44 10.07 10.70
CA PHE A 179 5.06 10.30 10.32
C PHE A 179 4.26 10.84 11.51
N ARG A 180 3.42 11.83 11.26
CA ARG A 180 2.50 12.38 12.27
C ARG A 180 1.33 11.42 12.45
N GLN A 181 0.94 11.22 13.72
CA GLN A 181 -0.18 10.35 14.10
C GLN A 181 -1.54 10.96 13.74
#